data_a1133ab88fc7e5ce2f0536ac5d5e5540
#
_entry.id   a1133ab88fc7e5ce2f0536ac5d5e5540
#
_cell.length_a   1.000
_cell.length_b   1.000
_cell.length_c   1.000
_cell.angle_alpha   90.00
_cell.angle_beta   90.00
_cell.angle_gamma   90.00
#
_symmetry.space_group_name_H-M   'P 1'
#
loop_
_entity.id
_entity.type
_entity.pdbx_description
1 polymer ?
#
loop_
_entity_poly.entity_id
_entity_poly.type
_entity_poly.pdbx_seq_one_letter_code
_entity_poly.pdbx_strand_id
1 'polypeptide(L)'
;MKKSSVDIGSVAIAGAIVFAVYKLSGLFKKQTPSDDLDLPGGGSLSTIDADLIGQRLYNAMSGFGTDESTLFAELENRTAAGLVDIYNAFGTPYYFLYGGDPYFGAPTDLFGWFNNELSGSALQRMKQIFAKTNLTWT
;
A
#
# COMPACT_ATOMS: atom_id res chain seq x y z
N MET A 1 35.94 -19.93 -4.44
CA MET A 1 35.38 -18.86 -3.62
C MET A 1 34.39 -18.06 -4.44
N LYS A 2 33.10 -18.25 -4.24
CA LYS A 2 32.08 -17.42 -4.86
C LYS A 2 32.04 -16.09 -4.10
N LYS A 3 32.45 -15.00 -4.74
CA LYS A 3 32.14 -13.65 -4.28
C LYS A 3 30.62 -13.48 -4.38
N SER A 4 29.95 -13.45 -3.22
CA SER A 4 28.60 -12.91 -3.17
C SER A 4 28.70 -11.42 -3.43
N SER A 5 28.38 -11.00 -4.64
CA SER A 5 28.12 -9.59 -4.91
C SER A 5 26.84 -9.23 -4.17
N VAL A 6 26.99 -8.48 -3.09
CA VAL A 6 25.86 -7.81 -2.44
C VAL A 6 25.42 -6.74 -3.42
N ASP A 7 24.37 -7.03 -4.16
CA ASP A 7 23.83 -6.14 -5.16
C ASP A 7 23.19 -4.92 -4.46
N ILE A 8 23.48 -3.75 -4.97
CA ILE A 8 23.02 -2.45 -4.44
C ILE A 8 21.48 -2.26 -4.55
N GLY A 9 20.78 -3.26 -5.11
CA GLY A 9 19.34 -3.41 -5.03
C GLY A 9 18.79 -3.68 -3.61
N SER A 10 19.64 -3.91 -2.63
CA SER A 10 19.27 -4.34 -1.27
C SER A 10 18.51 -3.30 -0.45
N VAL A 11 18.59 -2.02 -0.77
CA VAL A 11 17.89 -0.96 0.00
C VAL A 11 16.39 -0.93 -0.34
N ALA A 12 16.02 -1.23 -1.60
CA ALA A 12 14.61 -1.39 -1.98
C ALA A 12 13.99 -2.70 -1.44
N ILE A 13 14.83 -3.72 -1.22
CA ILE A 13 14.42 -5.03 -0.67
C ILE A 13 14.07 -4.93 0.81
N ALA A 14 14.69 -4.06 1.58
CA ALA A 14 14.42 -3.92 3.01
C ALA A 14 12.97 -3.45 3.29
N GLY A 15 12.43 -2.51 2.51
CA GLY A 15 11.04 -2.08 2.61
C GLY A 15 10.05 -3.18 2.22
N ALA A 16 10.34 -3.94 1.16
CA ALA A 16 9.53 -5.07 0.73
C ALA A 16 9.53 -6.22 1.75
N ILE A 17 10.66 -6.49 2.42
CA ILE A 17 10.77 -7.50 3.47
C ILE A 17 9.98 -7.09 4.71
N VAL A 18 10.04 -5.84 5.14
CA VAL A 18 9.27 -5.34 6.29
C VAL A 18 7.77 -5.43 6.00
N PHE A 19 7.32 -5.07 4.80
CA PHE A 19 5.93 -5.22 4.40
C PHE A 19 5.50 -6.69 4.33
N ALA A 20 6.33 -7.57 3.77
CA ALA A 20 6.07 -9.00 3.69
C ALA A 20 6.01 -9.66 5.07
N VAL A 21 6.90 -9.32 6.00
CA VAL A 21 6.88 -9.81 7.39
C VAL A 21 5.64 -9.32 8.13
N TYR A 22 5.27 -8.05 7.94
CA TYR A 22 4.03 -7.50 8.47
C TYR A 22 2.80 -8.27 7.96
N LYS A 23 2.77 -8.63 6.68
CA LYS A 23 1.68 -9.41 6.09
C LYS A 23 1.68 -10.88 6.50
N LEU A 24 2.84 -11.51 6.65
CA LEU A 24 2.96 -12.90 7.08
C LEU A 24 2.38 -13.12 8.48
N SER A 25 2.47 -12.15 9.37
CA SER A 25 1.86 -12.24 10.71
C SER A 25 0.32 -12.22 10.69
N GLY A 26 -0.30 -11.79 9.58
CA GLY A 26 -1.75 -11.80 9.37
C GLY A 26 -2.29 -12.96 8.53
N LEU A 27 -1.41 -13.79 7.95
CA LEU A 27 -1.75 -14.76 6.89
C LEU A 27 -2.37 -16.10 7.36
N PHE A 28 -2.62 -16.29 8.63
CA PHE A 28 -3.30 -17.52 9.10
C PHE A 28 -4.83 -17.45 9.04
N LYS A 29 -5.41 -16.44 8.41
CA LYS A 29 -6.83 -16.47 8.03
C LYS A 29 -6.97 -17.18 6.69
N LYS A 30 -7.59 -18.35 6.74
CA LYS A 30 -7.94 -19.22 5.62
C LYS A 30 -8.53 -18.41 4.47
N GLN A 31 -7.77 -18.26 3.40
CA GLN A 31 -8.18 -17.58 2.19
C GLN A 31 -8.99 -18.56 1.31
N THR A 32 -10.22 -18.21 1.04
CA THR A 32 -10.94 -18.80 -0.09
C THR A 32 -10.55 -18.04 -1.34
N PRO A 33 -10.04 -18.69 -2.40
CA PRO A 33 -9.81 -18.02 -3.66
C PRO A 33 -11.18 -17.58 -4.23
N SER A 34 -11.39 -16.30 -4.37
CA SER A 34 -12.47 -15.77 -5.21
C SER A 34 -11.92 -15.60 -6.61
N ASP A 35 -12.46 -16.36 -7.56
CA ASP A 35 -12.13 -16.33 -8.99
C ASP A 35 -12.70 -15.07 -9.70
N ASP A 36 -12.79 -13.95 -9.01
CA ASP A 36 -13.26 -12.72 -9.64
C ASP A 36 -12.09 -11.99 -10.30
N LEU A 37 -11.91 -12.28 -11.60
CA LEU A 37 -11.14 -11.40 -12.48
C LEU A 37 -11.76 -10.00 -12.41
N ASP A 38 -10.95 -9.02 -12.02
CA ASP A 38 -11.35 -7.61 -12.01
C ASP A 38 -11.61 -7.15 -13.45
N LEU A 39 -12.84 -7.30 -13.88
CA LEU A 39 -13.31 -6.75 -15.16
C LEU A 39 -13.47 -5.25 -14.99
N PRO A 40 -13.07 -4.43 -15.99
CA PRO A 40 -13.27 -2.98 -15.93
C PRO A 40 -14.76 -2.67 -15.79
N GLY A 41 -15.20 -2.31 -14.60
CA GLY A 41 -16.58 -1.89 -14.41
C GLY A 41 -17.27 -2.21 -13.10
N GLY A 42 -16.61 -2.75 -12.06
CA GLY A 42 -17.30 -2.71 -10.79
C GLY A 42 -17.19 -3.85 -9.80
N GLY A 43 -16.15 -4.67 -9.84
CA GLY A 43 -15.94 -5.73 -8.86
C GLY A 43 -15.01 -5.36 -7.70
N SER A 44 -15.07 -6.15 -6.65
CA SER A 44 -14.07 -6.27 -5.60
C SER A 44 -12.77 -6.81 -6.19
N LEU A 45 -11.63 -6.40 -5.66
CA LEU A 45 -10.33 -6.97 -6.06
C LEU A 45 -10.14 -8.36 -5.45
N SER A 46 -9.38 -9.21 -6.14
CA SER A 46 -8.87 -10.41 -5.47
C SER A 46 -7.93 -10.00 -4.33
N THR A 47 -7.81 -10.83 -3.31
CA THR A 47 -6.92 -10.54 -2.17
C THR A 47 -5.48 -10.40 -2.62
N ILE A 48 -5.05 -11.20 -3.60
CA ILE A 48 -3.68 -11.13 -4.15
C ILE A 48 -3.45 -9.80 -4.84
N ASP A 49 -4.40 -9.32 -5.64
CA ASP A 49 -4.26 -8.04 -6.34
C ASP A 49 -4.27 -6.87 -5.38
N ALA A 50 -5.16 -6.90 -4.39
CA ALA A 50 -5.22 -5.88 -3.34
C ALA A 50 -3.91 -5.82 -2.53
N ASP A 51 -3.33 -6.97 -2.16
CA ASP A 51 -2.06 -7.06 -1.45
C ASP A 51 -0.89 -6.53 -2.30
N LEU A 52 -0.84 -6.87 -3.60
CA LEU A 52 0.18 -6.36 -4.52
C LEU A 52 0.10 -4.83 -4.67
N ILE A 53 -1.12 -4.30 -4.80
CA ILE A 53 -1.32 -2.85 -4.87
C ILE A 53 -0.92 -2.21 -3.55
N GLY A 54 -1.35 -2.75 -2.41
CA GLY A 54 -0.94 -2.27 -1.09
C GLY A 54 0.58 -2.20 -0.94
N GLN A 55 1.31 -3.22 -1.41
CA GLN A 55 2.76 -3.22 -1.41
C GLN A 55 3.37 -2.13 -2.31
N ARG A 56 2.80 -1.90 -3.50
CA ARG A 56 3.25 -0.82 -4.40
C ARG A 56 3.03 0.54 -3.79
N LEU A 57 1.88 0.77 -3.15
CA LEU A 57 1.60 2.02 -2.44
C LEU A 57 2.60 2.24 -1.30
N TYR A 58 2.86 1.19 -0.50
CA TYR A 58 3.87 1.26 0.55
C TYR A 58 5.24 1.65 -0.02
N ASN A 59 5.69 0.98 -1.08
CA ASN A 59 6.98 1.27 -1.70
C ASN A 59 7.05 2.70 -2.29
N ALA A 60 5.94 3.20 -2.85
CA ALA A 60 5.85 4.55 -3.39
C ALA A 60 5.97 5.63 -2.31
N MET A 61 5.66 5.32 -1.05
CA MET A 61 5.65 6.24 0.08
C MET A 61 6.78 6.03 1.09
N SER A 62 7.39 4.83 1.13
CA SER A 62 8.38 4.47 2.17
C SER A 62 9.81 4.93 1.90
N GLY A 63 10.07 5.64 0.81
CA GLY A 63 11.41 6.10 0.40
C GLY A 63 11.66 7.58 0.67
N PHE A 64 12.77 8.08 0.12
CA PHE A 64 13.02 9.51 0.07
C PHE A 64 12.19 10.13 -1.05
N GLY A 65 11.19 10.91 -0.67
CA GLY A 65 10.21 11.48 -1.60
C GLY A 65 9.12 10.49 -1.96
N THR A 66 7.96 11.00 -2.31
CA THR A 66 6.77 10.21 -2.62
C THR A 66 6.58 10.10 -4.12
N ASP A 67 6.44 8.88 -4.64
CA ASP A 67 6.07 8.65 -6.04
C ASP A 67 4.54 8.83 -6.21
N GLU A 68 4.11 10.09 -6.31
CA GLU A 68 2.71 10.45 -6.52
C GLU A 68 2.13 9.82 -7.79
N SER A 69 2.95 9.66 -8.84
CA SER A 69 2.49 9.11 -10.12
C SER A 69 2.05 7.65 -9.96
N THR A 70 2.79 6.86 -9.23
CA THR A 70 2.42 5.48 -8.90
C THR A 70 1.17 5.45 -8.03
N LEU A 71 1.05 6.30 -7.01
CA LEU A 71 -0.13 6.36 -6.15
C LEU A 71 -1.41 6.62 -6.96
N PHE A 72 -1.40 7.60 -7.85
CA PHE A 72 -2.57 7.92 -8.69
C PHE A 72 -2.86 6.85 -9.74
N ALA A 73 -1.82 6.29 -10.38
CA ALA A 73 -1.98 5.22 -11.37
C ALA A 73 -2.67 3.98 -10.77
N GLU A 74 -2.35 3.63 -9.53
CA GLU A 74 -2.92 2.45 -8.87
C GLU A 74 -4.35 2.69 -8.34
N LEU A 75 -4.74 3.94 -8.05
CA LEU A 75 -5.98 4.21 -7.29
C LEU A 75 -7.06 4.93 -8.10
N GLU A 76 -6.70 5.77 -9.08
CA GLU A 76 -7.63 6.72 -9.69
C GLU A 76 -8.82 6.06 -10.41
N ASN A 77 -8.58 4.95 -11.09
CA ASN A 77 -9.59 4.24 -11.87
C ASN A 77 -10.22 3.04 -11.14
N ARG A 78 -9.99 2.90 -9.83
CA ARG A 78 -10.56 1.80 -9.06
C ARG A 78 -12.01 2.06 -8.69
N THR A 79 -12.77 0.99 -8.54
CA THR A 79 -14.13 1.03 -8.00
C THR A 79 -14.11 1.37 -6.51
N ALA A 80 -15.26 1.74 -5.94
CA ALA A 80 -15.38 1.95 -4.49
C ALA A 80 -15.01 0.67 -3.72
N ALA A 81 -15.47 -0.49 -4.16
CA ALA A 81 -15.15 -1.79 -3.55
C ALA A 81 -13.64 -2.08 -3.65
N GLY A 82 -13.03 -1.91 -4.83
CA GLY A 82 -11.59 -2.12 -5.01
C GLY A 82 -10.73 -1.19 -4.13
N LEU A 83 -11.15 0.06 -3.91
CA LEU A 83 -10.46 0.97 -3.00
C LEU A 83 -10.56 0.52 -1.53
N VAL A 84 -11.71 -0.02 -1.12
CA VAL A 84 -11.89 -0.61 0.22
C VAL A 84 -11.00 -1.83 0.39
N ASP A 85 -10.91 -2.70 -0.63
CA ASP A 85 -10.04 -3.88 -0.60
C ASP A 85 -8.56 -3.48 -0.46
N ILE A 86 -8.11 -2.48 -1.22
CA ILE A 86 -6.75 -1.95 -1.14
C ILE A 86 -6.47 -1.33 0.24
N TYR A 87 -7.41 -0.54 0.78
CA TYR A 87 -7.27 0.04 2.12
C TYR A 87 -7.10 -1.04 3.19
N ASN A 88 -7.94 -2.08 3.14
CA ASN A 88 -7.86 -3.21 4.07
C ASN A 88 -6.58 -4.03 3.87
N ALA A 89 -6.16 -4.23 2.62
CA ALA A 89 -4.93 -4.94 2.28
C ALA A 89 -3.69 -4.18 2.72
N PHE A 90 -3.67 -2.86 2.63
CA PHE A 90 -2.57 -2.04 3.13
C PHE A 90 -2.39 -2.20 4.64
N GLY A 91 -3.49 -2.22 5.39
CA GLY A 91 -3.50 -2.38 6.84
C GLY A 91 -2.88 -1.19 7.56
N THR A 92 -2.08 -1.46 8.59
CA THR A 92 -1.45 -0.43 9.43
C THR A 92 0.05 -0.66 9.59
N PRO A 93 0.85 -0.58 8.52
CA PRO A 93 2.30 -0.65 8.65
C PRO A 93 2.82 0.54 9.47
N TYR A 94 3.96 0.35 10.10
CA TYR A 94 4.59 1.41 10.87
C TYR A 94 5.04 2.54 9.96
N TYR A 95 4.56 3.75 10.23
CA TYR A 95 5.02 4.96 9.56
C TYR A 95 6.19 5.57 10.31
N PHE A 96 7.27 5.82 9.60
CA PHE A 96 8.40 6.60 10.07
C PHE A 96 8.95 7.45 8.91
N LEU A 97 9.39 8.67 9.22
CA LEU A 97 9.85 9.67 8.24
C LEU A 97 10.95 9.18 7.27
N TYR A 98 11.57 8.05 7.56
CA TYR A 98 12.69 7.48 6.80
C TYR A 98 12.51 5.98 6.50
N GLY A 99 11.30 5.54 6.20
CA GLY A 99 11.11 4.22 5.60
C GLY A 99 10.65 3.10 6.54
N GLY A 100 9.75 3.38 7.46
CA GLY A 100 8.99 2.32 8.13
C GLY A 100 9.79 1.52 9.17
N ASP A 101 10.60 2.19 9.99
CA ASP A 101 11.31 1.55 11.09
C ASP A 101 10.33 1.11 12.19
N PRO A 102 10.20 -0.20 12.49
CA PRO A 102 9.27 -0.70 13.50
C PRO A 102 9.61 -0.27 14.93
N TYR A 103 10.81 0.26 15.17
CA TYR A 103 11.24 0.70 16.49
C TYR A 103 10.91 2.18 16.80
N PHE A 104 10.72 2.99 15.77
CA PHE A 104 10.53 4.44 15.91
C PHE A 104 9.25 4.97 15.25
N GLY A 105 8.52 4.11 14.53
CA GLY A 105 7.27 4.48 13.87
C GLY A 105 6.02 4.18 14.72
N ALA A 106 4.87 4.58 14.21
CA ALA A 106 3.56 4.22 14.74
C ALA A 106 2.75 3.45 13.70
N PRO A 107 1.93 2.46 14.11
CA PRO A 107 0.98 1.81 13.20
C PRO A 107 0.08 2.86 12.60
N THR A 108 0.08 2.98 11.28
CA THR A 108 -0.61 4.06 10.57
C THR A 108 -1.33 3.46 9.36
N ASP A 109 -2.61 3.76 9.21
CA ASP A 109 -3.40 3.30 8.08
C ASP A 109 -3.05 4.04 6.78
N LEU A 110 -3.64 3.62 5.67
CA LEU A 110 -3.38 4.21 4.36
C LEU A 110 -3.67 5.72 4.33
N PHE A 111 -4.72 6.19 5.00
CA PHE A 111 -5.06 7.60 5.04
C PHE A 111 -4.06 8.43 5.87
N GLY A 112 -3.59 7.87 6.97
CA GLY A 112 -2.52 8.47 7.76
C GLY A 112 -1.21 8.57 6.96
N TRP A 113 -0.88 7.55 6.16
CA TRP A 113 0.26 7.61 5.23
C TRP A 113 0.07 8.73 4.21
N PHE A 114 -1.10 8.84 3.55
CA PHE A 114 -1.37 9.93 2.60
C PHE A 114 -1.31 11.32 3.25
N ASN A 115 -1.82 11.47 4.48
CA ASN A 115 -1.73 12.75 5.20
C ASN A 115 -0.28 13.18 5.47
N ASN A 116 0.63 12.22 5.67
CA ASN A 116 2.04 12.51 5.93
C ASN A 116 2.87 12.70 4.65
N GLU A 117 2.51 12.00 3.57
CA GLU A 117 3.30 11.94 2.34
C GLU A 117 2.81 12.91 1.25
N LEU A 118 1.52 13.25 1.25
CA LEU A 118 0.93 14.13 0.25
C LEU A 118 0.60 15.49 0.84
N SER A 119 0.64 16.51 0.00
CA SER A 119 0.27 17.86 0.39
C SER A 119 -0.51 18.58 -0.71
N GLY A 120 -1.12 19.70 -0.38
CA GLY A 120 -1.77 20.58 -1.36
C GLY A 120 -2.79 19.86 -2.27
N SER A 121 -2.63 20.04 -3.56
CA SER A 121 -3.53 19.49 -4.58
C SER A 121 -3.48 17.95 -4.67
N ALA A 122 -2.33 17.35 -4.42
CA ALA A 122 -2.18 15.89 -4.45
C ALA A 122 -3.01 15.24 -3.34
N LEU A 123 -2.95 15.75 -2.12
CA LEU A 123 -3.77 15.26 -1.00
C LEU A 123 -5.27 15.46 -1.28
N GLN A 124 -5.66 16.61 -1.82
CA GLN A 124 -7.07 16.87 -2.16
C GLN A 124 -7.57 15.91 -3.24
N ARG A 125 -6.77 15.67 -4.29
CA ARG A 125 -7.10 14.69 -5.34
C ARG A 125 -7.26 13.29 -4.76
N MET A 126 -6.39 12.87 -3.85
CA MET A 126 -6.48 11.58 -3.19
C MET A 126 -7.77 11.44 -2.37
N LYS A 127 -8.14 12.49 -1.61
CA LYS A 127 -9.42 12.53 -0.88
C LYS A 127 -10.62 12.40 -1.81
N GLN A 128 -10.59 13.02 -2.99
CA GLN A 128 -11.66 12.90 -3.99
C GLN A 128 -11.77 11.47 -4.55
N ILE A 129 -10.64 10.79 -4.77
CA ILE A 129 -10.64 9.38 -5.22
C ILE A 129 -11.37 8.49 -4.20
N PHE A 130 -11.11 8.65 -2.91
CA PHE A 130 -11.73 7.87 -1.85
C PHE A 130 -13.12 8.36 -1.42
N ALA A 131 -13.57 9.54 -1.86
CA ALA A 131 -14.89 10.09 -1.51
C ALA A 131 -16.08 9.21 -1.93
N LYS A 132 -15.88 8.33 -2.91
CA LYS A 132 -16.89 7.34 -3.35
C LYS A 132 -16.98 6.10 -2.46
N THR A 133 -16.08 5.94 -1.49
CA THR A 133 -16.09 4.84 -0.52
C THR A 133 -16.86 5.21 0.73
N ASN A 134 -17.18 4.22 1.57
CA ASN A 134 -17.74 4.43 2.91
C ASN A 134 -16.67 4.55 4.01
N LEU A 135 -15.39 4.62 3.62
CA LEU A 135 -14.29 4.78 4.55
C LEU A 135 -14.25 6.21 5.10
N THR A 136 -14.00 6.33 6.39
CA THR A 136 -13.85 7.63 7.05
C THR A 136 -12.39 8.06 6.97
N TRP A 137 -12.15 9.20 6.32
CA TRP A 137 -10.83 9.81 6.28
C TRP A 137 -10.58 10.55 7.60
N THR A 138 -9.66 10.06 8.41
CA THR A 138 -9.26 10.65 9.70
C THR A 138 -8.04 11.55 9.57
#